data_5a9dcbaf6115c706188d49d35d9334d5
#
_entry.id   5a9dcbaf6115c706188d49d35d9334d5
#
_cell.length_a   1.000
_cell.length_b   1.000
_cell.length_c   1.000
_cell.angle_alpha   90.00
_cell.angle_beta   90.00
_cell.angle_gamma   90.00
#
_symmetry.space_group_name_H-M   'P 1'
#
loop_
_entity.id
_entity.type
_entity.pdbx_description
1 polymer ?
#
loop_
_entity_poly.entity_id
_entity_poly.type
_entity_poly.pdbx_seq_one_letter_code
_entity_poly.pdbx_strand_id
1 'polypeptide(L)'
;MQKLAIFIYSLGSGGAERVVATLLPILSLKFEVHLIVMNDNQAYEIPDNVSVHFLEHSKPNETPLLKFLKLPILALRYKKLCQNLGIDKQFVLLNRPNYVALLARVFGLKARLIINECTTPSIMYAKNNATSFVNKMLIRFLYPKADLILANSKGNQEDLINNFGIKANKCQILHNAINLQKIKELSQESIDVEGKFILNVGRLDRGKNHSLLIQAFARCESDYKLVILGEGALQAELLSLISLLHLQDRVSLLGFDANPYKYMSKCEFFVCASSYEGFSNVLIEALACDCAVLCTEHKSGAKELFGDDEFGLLVKVNDEEALFEGLKTMSENANLRQKFKQKAHLRASEFDVVKIAKELLDYIRD
;
A
#
# COMPACT_ATOMS: atom_id res chain seq x y z
N MET A 1 -2.34 -2.13 31.35
CA MET A 1 -2.59 -2.39 29.91
C MET A 1 -1.40 -3.16 29.38
N GLN A 2 -1.58 -4.16 28.46
CA GLN A 2 -0.46 -4.82 27.79
C GLN A 2 0.26 -3.81 26.90
N LYS A 3 1.59 -3.96 26.77
CA LYS A 3 2.44 -3.08 25.98
C LYS A 3 2.66 -3.63 24.58
N LEU A 4 2.26 -2.87 23.56
CA LEU A 4 2.38 -3.20 22.15
C LEU A 4 3.43 -2.32 21.48
N ALA A 5 4.49 -2.91 20.94
CA ALA A 5 5.36 -2.21 20.00
C ALA A 5 4.79 -2.32 18.58
N ILE A 6 4.59 -1.18 17.94
CA ILE A 6 4.37 -1.10 16.48
C ILE A 6 5.67 -0.61 15.87
N PHE A 7 6.29 -1.43 15.02
CA PHE A 7 7.58 -1.09 14.43
C PHE A 7 7.48 -0.98 12.91
N ILE A 8 7.78 0.19 12.40
CA ILE A 8 7.74 0.52 10.96
C ILE A 8 8.96 1.37 10.58
N TYR A 9 9.27 1.49 9.30
CA TYR A 9 10.42 2.27 8.84
C TYR A 9 10.28 3.78 9.13
N SER A 10 9.12 4.35 8.83
CA SER A 10 8.75 5.76 9.08
C SER A 10 7.23 5.89 9.15
N LEU A 11 6.69 7.08 9.36
CA LEU A 11 5.30 7.43 9.09
C LEU A 11 5.16 8.42 7.92
N GLY A 12 6.00 8.26 6.89
CA GLY A 12 5.92 9.03 5.65
C GLY A 12 4.66 8.73 4.83
N SER A 13 4.57 9.25 3.60
CA SER A 13 3.38 9.19 2.75
C SER A 13 3.11 7.83 2.07
N GLY A 14 3.72 6.72 2.53
CA GLY A 14 3.54 5.39 1.96
C GLY A 14 2.24 4.70 2.37
N GLY A 15 1.89 3.61 1.65
CA GLY A 15 0.66 2.86 1.91
C GLY A 15 0.64 2.10 3.24
N ALA A 16 1.76 1.46 3.62
CA ALA A 16 1.87 0.75 4.88
C ALA A 16 1.84 1.72 6.07
N GLU A 17 2.46 2.90 5.91
CA GLU A 17 2.46 3.99 6.88
C GLU A 17 1.05 4.53 7.10
N ARG A 18 0.26 4.65 6.03
CA ARG A 18 -1.16 5.04 6.11
C ARG A 18 -1.98 4.01 6.88
N VAL A 19 -1.76 2.72 6.63
CA VAL A 19 -2.43 1.64 7.37
C VAL A 19 -2.13 1.71 8.86
N VAL A 20 -0.85 1.90 9.24
CA VAL A 20 -0.48 2.09 10.66
C VAL A 20 -1.16 3.30 11.25
N ALA A 21 -1.08 4.47 10.60
CA ALA A 21 -1.71 5.70 11.08
C ALA A 21 -3.24 5.55 11.25
N THR A 22 -3.88 4.78 10.37
CA THR A 22 -5.31 4.49 10.44
C THR A 22 -5.67 3.57 11.61
N LEU A 23 -4.80 2.61 11.96
CA LEU A 23 -5.02 1.65 13.05
C LEU A 23 -4.63 2.19 14.43
N LEU A 24 -3.66 3.12 14.51
CA LEU A 24 -3.13 3.64 15.77
C LEU A 24 -4.21 4.13 16.75
N PRO A 25 -5.22 4.94 16.36
CA PRO A 25 -6.24 5.41 17.28
C PRO A 25 -7.01 4.28 17.98
N ILE A 26 -7.33 3.19 17.25
CA ILE A 26 -8.06 2.05 17.81
C ILE A 26 -7.16 1.19 18.69
N LEU A 27 -5.92 0.94 18.26
CA LEU A 27 -4.97 0.13 19.02
C LEU A 27 -4.56 0.81 20.33
N SER A 28 -4.41 2.14 20.35
CA SER A 28 -4.05 2.91 21.54
C SER A 28 -5.16 2.97 22.61
N LEU A 29 -6.40 2.60 22.26
CA LEU A 29 -7.48 2.39 23.23
C LEU A 29 -7.41 1.02 23.94
N LYS A 30 -6.67 0.06 23.38
CA LYS A 30 -6.59 -1.32 23.87
C LYS A 30 -5.25 -1.69 24.46
N PHE A 31 -4.17 -1.02 24.04
CA PHE A 31 -2.79 -1.24 24.45
C PHE A 31 -2.12 0.07 24.85
N GLU A 32 -1.09 -0.03 25.68
CA GLU A 32 -0.07 1.00 25.81
C GLU A 32 0.84 0.86 24.57
N VAL A 33 0.64 1.75 23.59
CA VAL A 33 1.30 1.64 22.27
C VAL A 33 2.62 2.39 22.26
N HIS A 34 3.68 1.69 21.88
CA HIS A 34 5.00 2.24 21.61
C HIS A 34 5.27 2.15 20.10
N LEU A 35 5.20 3.28 19.40
CA LEU A 35 5.55 3.36 17.98
C LEU A 35 7.06 3.50 17.83
N ILE A 36 7.70 2.54 17.18
CA ILE A 36 9.13 2.52 16.94
C ILE A 36 9.37 2.79 15.44
N VAL A 37 10.22 3.77 15.14
CA VAL A 37 10.56 4.17 13.76
C VAL A 37 12.07 4.22 13.53
N MET A 38 12.48 4.16 12.27
CA MET A 38 13.88 4.20 11.83
C MET A 38 14.23 5.48 11.07
N ASN A 39 13.24 6.35 10.84
CA ASN A 39 13.40 7.59 10.08
C ASN A 39 12.43 8.64 10.61
N ASP A 40 12.83 9.90 10.53
CA ASP A 40 12.09 11.04 11.10
C ASP A 40 10.97 11.56 10.18
N ASN A 41 10.81 10.97 8.99
CA ASN A 41 9.78 11.40 8.05
C ASN A 41 8.38 11.04 8.58
N GLN A 42 7.56 12.06 8.82
CA GLN A 42 6.20 11.94 9.35
C GLN A 42 5.24 12.75 8.50
N ALA A 43 4.28 12.07 7.88
CA ALA A 43 3.21 12.67 7.09
C ALA A 43 1.83 12.51 7.73
N TYR A 44 1.71 11.65 8.75
CA TYR A 44 0.46 11.36 9.44
C TYR A 44 0.52 11.77 10.91
N GLU A 45 -0.62 12.18 11.44
CA GLU A 45 -0.80 12.50 12.86
C GLU A 45 -0.67 11.23 13.71
N ILE A 46 -0.08 11.38 14.88
CA ILE A 46 0.06 10.32 15.88
C ILE A 46 -0.79 10.72 17.09
N PRO A 47 -1.65 9.82 17.61
CA PRO A 47 -2.41 10.12 18.83
C PRO A 47 -1.50 10.45 20.02
N ASP A 48 -1.90 11.42 20.86
CA ASP A 48 -1.10 11.90 22.00
C ASP A 48 -0.77 10.80 23.03
N ASN A 49 -1.58 9.75 23.10
CA ASN A 49 -1.39 8.62 24.00
C ASN A 49 -0.47 7.53 23.42
N VAL A 50 0.19 7.78 22.28
CA VAL A 50 1.18 6.87 21.65
C VAL A 50 2.59 7.40 21.90
N SER A 51 3.43 6.58 22.53
CA SER A 51 4.84 6.93 22.75
C SER A 51 5.68 6.63 21.51
N VAL A 52 6.39 7.62 20.98
CA VAL A 52 7.24 7.48 19.79
C VAL A 52 8.70 7.26 20.18
N HIS A 53 9.37 6.29 19.56
CA HIS A 53 10.76 5.95 19.78
C HIS A 53 11.52 5.84 18.45
N PHE A 54 12.72 6.44 18.41
CA PHE A 54 13.61 6.35 17.25
C PHE A 54 14.66 5.27 17.47
N LEU A 55 14.67 4.23 16.64
CA LEU A 55 15.69 3.18 16.68
C LEU A 55 17.00 3.63 16.04
N GLU A 56 16.89 4.35 14.94
CA GLU A 56 17.95 5.10 14.25
C GLU A 56 17.36 6.27 13.46
N HIS A 57 18.21 7.15 12.94
CA HIS A 57 17.86 8.22 12.00
C HIS A 57 18.40 7.86 10.62
N SER A 58 17.74 6.89 9.95
CA SER A 58 18.17 6.40 8.63
C SER A 58 18.11 7.48 7.58
N LYS A 59 19.18 7.61 6.79
CA LYS A 59 19.22 8.51 5.63
C LYS A 59 18.59 7.82 4.40
N PRO A 60 17.83 8.54 3.56
CA PRO A 60 17.19 7.95 2.36
C PRO A 60 18.20 7.28 1.42
N ASN A 61 19.39 7.87 1.27
CA ASN A 61 20.44 7.48 0.29
C ASN A 61 21.45 6.45 0.83
N GLU A 62 21.17 5.74 1.92
CA GLU A 62 22.04 4.66 2.37
C GLU A 62 22.14 3.54 1.33
N THR A 63 23.38 3.08 1.05
CA THR A 63 23.60 1.95 0.14
C THR A 63 22.96 0.66 0.68
N PRO A 64 22.50 -0.25 -0.20
CA PRO A 64 21.94 -1.54 0.24
C PRO A 64 22.88 -2.34 1.14
N LEU A 65 24.17 -2.35 0.83
CA LEU A 65 25.19 -3.04 1.65
C LEU A 65 25.23 -2.51 3.07
N LEU A 66 25.26 -1.18 3.25
CA LEU A 66 25.27 -0.56 4.57
C LEU A 66 23.99 -0.86 5.35
N LYS A 67 22.84 -0.87 4.66
CA LYS A 67 21.53 -1.26 5.25
C LYS A 67 21.57 -2.69 5.81
N PHE A 68 22.20 -3.65 5.11
CA PHE A 68 22.33 -5.02 5.59
C PHE A 68 23.36 -5.16 6.73
N LEU A 69 24.51 -4.51 6.64
CA LEU A 69 25.54 -4.56 7.68
C LEU A 69 25.07 -3.99 9.03
N LYS A 70 24.14 -3.04 9.01
CA LYS A 70 23.55 -2.46 10.22
C LYS A 70 22.52 -3.39 10.91
N LEU A 71 21.96 -4.40 10.23
CA LEU A 71 20.87 -5.22 10.78
C LEU A 71 21.18 -5.86 12.14
N PRO A 72 22.36 -6.47 12.38
CA PRO A 72 22.64 -7.07 13.70
C PRO A 72 22.69 -6.04 14.83
N ILE A 73 23.31 -4.87 14.57
CA ILE A 73 23.42 -3.78 15.56
C ILE A 73 22.01 -3.22 15.88
N LEU A 74 21.20 -3.00 14.86
CA LEU A 74 19.82 -2.51 15.02
C LEU A 74 18.95 -3.54 15.77
N ALA A 75 19.14 -4.82 15.50
CA ALA A 75 18.45 -5.89 16.21
C ALA A 75 18.79 -5.92 17.71
N LEU A 76 20.05 -5.71 18.09
CA LEU A 76 20.45 -5.60 19.48
C LEU A 76 19.89 -4.34 20.16
N ARG A 77 19.90 -3.21 19.45
CA ARG A 77 19.28 -1.95 19.95
C ARG A 77 17.77 -2.11 20.13
N TYR A 78 17.09 -2.69 19.14
CA TYR A 78 15.66 -2.99 19.21
C TYR A 78 15.32 -3.92 20.36
N LYS A 79 16.07 -5.02 20.53
CA LYS A 79 15.93 -5.93 21.66
C LYS A 79 16.04 -5.18 23.00
N LYS A 80 17.11 -4.38 23.18
CA LYS A 80 17.32 -3.60 24.41
C LYS A 80 16.19 -2.62 24.65
N LEU A 81 15.72 -1.91 23.61
CA LEU A 81 14.60 -0.97 23.69
C LEU A 81 13.33 -1.70 24.14
N CYS A 82 12.95 -2.80 23.50
CA CYS A 82 11.77 -3.59 23.87
C CYS A 82 11.84 -4.13 25.29
N GLN A 83 13.02 -4.58 25.75
CA GLN A 83 13.23 -5.06 27.11
C GLN A 83 13.08 -3.93 28.14
N ASN A 84 13.67 -2.75 27.87
CA ASN A 84 13.57 -1.59 28.77
C ASN A 84 12.14 -1.05 28.88
N LEU A 85 11.37 -1.11 27.80
CA LEU A 85 9.97 -0.70 27.76
C LEU A 85 9.04 -1.77 28.34
N GLY A 86 9.51 -3.01 28.51
CA GLY A 86 8.67 -4.13 28.93
C GLY A 86 7.62 -4.52 27.89
N ILE A 87 8.01 -4.57 26.62
CA ILE A 87 7.10 -4.91 25.50
C ILE A 87 6.64 -6.36 25.61
N ASP A 88 5.33 -6.57 25.60
CA ASP A 88 4.69 -7.89 25.62
C ASP A 88 4.52 -8.45 24.20
N LYS A 89 4.12 -7.60 23.27
CA LYS A 89 3.72 -7.94 21.90
C LYS A 89 4.28 -6.96 20.89
N GLN A 90 4.56 -7.45 19.69
CA GLN A 90 5.15 -6.68 18.60
C GLN A 90 4.33 -6.88 17.32
N PHE A 91 3.94 -5.78 16.68
CA PHE A 91 3.40 -5.75 15.33
C PHE A 91 4.35 -4.96 14.45
N VAL A 92 4.98 -5.64 13.50
CA VAL A 92 6.10 -5.09 12.73
C VAL A 92 5.76 -5.11 11.24
N LEU A 93 5.99 -4.00 10.55
CA LEU A 93 5.63 -3.83 9.15
C LEU A 93 6.83 -3.43 8.31
N LEU A 94 6.84 -3.87 7.07
CA LEU A 94 7.89 -3.65 6.06
C LEU A 94 9.15 -4.48 6.28
N ASN A 95 9.85 -4.79 5.17
CA ASN A 95 10.94 -5.78 5.16
C ASN A 95 12.07 -5.46 6.13
N ARG A 96 12.60 -4.22 6.16
CA ARG A 96 13.75 -3.89 7.02
C ARG A 96 13.41 -3.95 8.50
N PRO A 97 12.31 -3.36 9.01
CA PRO A 97 11.82 -3.58 10.37
C PRO A 97 11.59 -5.05 10.69
N ASN A 98 10.96 -5.82 9.77
CA ASN A 98 10.74 -7.24 9.94
C ASN A 98 12.07 -7.99 10.18
N TYR A 99 13.10 -7.72 9.37
CA TYR A 99 14.42 -8.36 9.56
C TYR A 99 15.05 -7.99 10.91
N VAL A 100 14.96 -6.73 11.33
CA VAL A 100 15.49 -6.26 12.62
C VAL A 100 14.79 -6.97 13.79
N ALA A 101 13.46 -7.03 13.80
CA ALA A 101 12.69 -7.68 14.86
C ALA A 101 12.93 -9.19 14.89
N LEU A 102 12.99 -9.84 13.73
CA LEU A 102 13.26 -11.27 13.61
C LEU A 102 14.68 -11.63 14.08
N LEU A 103 15.69 -10.81 13.77
CA LEU A 103 17.04 -10.99 14.31
C LEU A 103 17.06 -10.74 15.83
N ALA A 104 16.33 -9.74 16.34
CA ALA A 104 16.20 -9.53 17.79
C ALA A 104 15.59 -10.74 18.48
N ARG A 105 14.63 -11.42 17.82
CA ARG A 105 14.08 -12.71 18.28
C ARG A 105 15.16 -13.79 18.33
N VAL A 106 15.98 -13.92 17.28
CA VAL A 106 17.12 -14.86 17.26
C VAL A 106 18.11 -14.54 18.39
N PHE A 107 18.31 -13.27 18.72
CA PHE A 107 19.15 -12.82 19.84
C PHE A 107 18.45 -12.93 21.22
N GLY A 108 17.26 -13.56 21.30
CA GLY A 108 16.59 -13.90 22.53
C GLY A 108 15.55 -12.90 23.05
N LEU A 109 15.00 -12.00 22.20
CA LEU A 109 13.79 -11.25 22.55
C LEU A 109 12.59 -12.19 22.57
N LYS A 110 11.87 -12.27 23.71
CA LYS A 110 10.79 -13.25 23.91
C LYS A 110 9.38 -12.70 23.66
N ALA A 111 9.22 -11.37 23.52
CA ALA A 111 7.91 -10.77 23.23
C ALA A 111 7.30 -11.37 21.96
N ARG A 112 5.97 -11.65 21.97
CA ARG A 112 5.25 -12.20 20.81
C ARG A 112 5.49 -11.34 19.56
N LEU A 113 5.87 -11.95 18.46
CA LEU A 113 6.27 -11.26 17.23
C LEU A 113 5.32 -11.59 16.08
N ILE A 114 4.55 -10.60 15.66
CA ILE A 114 3.71 -10.62 14.47
C ILE A 114 4.36 -9.70 13.44
N ILE A 115 4.67 -10.23 12.27
CA ILE A 115 5.19 -9.43 11.14
C ILE A 115 4.14 -9.29 10.05
N ASN A 116 4.14 -8.15 9.37
CA ASN A 116 3.27 -7.91 8.22
C ASN A 116 4.11 -7.77 6.95
N GLU A 117 3.76 -8.55 5.91
CA GLU A 117 4.32 -8.42 4.56
C GLU A 117 3.33 -7.68 3.68
N CYS A 118 3.76 -6.51 3.20
CA CYS A 118 2.92 -5.59 2.44
C CYS A 118 3.15 -5.68 0.92
N THR A 119 4.02 -6.58 0.47
CA THR A 119 4.43 -6.70 -0.94
C THR A 119 4.37 -8.14 -1.42
N THR A 120 4.61 -8.37 -2.72
CA THR A 120 4.82 -9.71 -3.29
C THR A 120 6.33 -9.92 -3.44
N PRO A 121 7.02 -10.59 -2.49
CA PRO A 121 8.47 -10.64 -2.47
C PRO A 121 9.08 -11.31 -3.71
N SER A 122 8.44 -12.33 -4.31
CA SER A 122 8.95 -12.98 -5.52
C SER A 122 9.04 -12.01 -6.70
N ILE A 123 8.09 -11.08 -6.80
CA ILE A 123 8.05 -10.03 -7.84
C ILE A 123 9.00 -8.90 -7.49
N MET A 124 8.94 -8.40 -6.24
CA MET A 124 9.79 -7.29 -5.76
C MET A 124 11.28 -7.62 -5.93
N TYR A 125 11.66 -8.85 -5.66
CA TYR A 125 13.04 -9.35 -5.76
C TYR A 125 13.26 -10.24 -6.99
N ALA A 126 12.52 -10.03 -8.09
CA ALA A 126 12.67 -10.80 -9.32
C ALA A 126 14.03 -10.60 -10.01
N LYS A 127 14.67 -9.43 -9.81
CA LYS A 127 15.97 -9.11 -10.41
C LYS A 127 17.05 -10.08 -9.94
N ASN A 128 17.90 -10.50 -10.86
CA ASN A 128 19.06 -11.36 -10.56
C ASN A 128 20.27 -10.50 -10.13
N ASN A 129 20.22 -9.98 -8.91
CA ASN A 129 21.31 -9.22 -8.29
C ASN A 129 21.49 -9.60 -6.82
N ALA A 130 22.64 -9.23 -6.25
CA ALA A 130 23.00 -9.58 -4.87
C ALA A 130 21.96 -9.09 -3.84
N THR A 131 21.41 -7.90 -4.00
CA THR A 131 20.39 -7.35 -3.10
C THR A 131 19.11 -8.22 -3.11
N SER A 132 18.62 -8.60 -4.28
CA SER A 132 17.46 -9.47 -4.41
C SER A 132 17.73 -10.85 -3.81
N PHE A 133 18.90 -11.41 -4.07
CA PHE A 133 19.30 -12.70 -3.50
C PHE A 133 19.31 -12.66 -1.98
N VAL A 134 19.97 -11.66 -1.38
CA VAL A 134 20.04 -11.51 0.09
C VAL A 134 18.63 -11.36 0.69
N ASN A 135 17.77 -10.53 0.12
CA ASN A 135 16.39 -10.37 0.62
C ASN A 135 15.61 -11.70 0.57
N LYS A 136 15.70 -12.45 -0.54
CA LYS A 136 15.05 -13.78 -0.65
C LYS A 136 15.55 -14.74 0.43
N MET A 137 16.85 -14.73 0.74
CA MET A 137 17.43 -15.57 1.79
C MET A 137 16.96 -15.12 3.18
N LEU A 138 16.94 -13.81 3.46
CA LEU A 138 16.43 -13.28 4.73
C LEU A 138 14.97 -13.65 4.95
N ILE A 139 14.11 -13.51 3.93
CA ILE A 139 12.70 -13.95 4.04
C ILE A 139 12.63 -15.44 4.33
N ARG A 140 13.30 -16.28 3.55
CA ARG A 140 13.25 -17.74 3.70
C ARG A 140 13.71 -18.23 5.07
N PHE A 141 14.75 -17.61 5.65
CA PHE A 141 15.34 -18.10 6.91
C PHE A 141 14.82 -17.37 8.16
N LEU A 142 14.48 -16.08 8.05
CA LEU A 142 14.04 -15.31 9.21
C LEU A 142 12.51 -15.35 9.41
N TYR A 143 11.70 -15.23 8.36
CA TYR A 143 10.23 -15.16 8.50
C TYR A 143 9.63 -16.36 9.27
N PRO A 144 10.11 -17.61 9.09
CA PRO A 144 9.64 -18.74 9.90
C PRO A 144 9.84 -18.59 11.41
N LYS A 145 10.68 -17.61 11.86
CA LYS A 145 10.92 -17.30 13.28
C LYS A 145 9.84 -16.41 13.90
N ALA A 146 8.98 -15.80 13.10
CA ALA A 146 7.80 -15.07 13.61
C ALA A 146 6.81 -16.05 14.27
N ASP A 147 6.05 -15.56 15.23
CA ASP A 147 4.93 -16.32 15.79
C ASP A 147 3.77 -16.36 14.78
N LEU A 148 3.53 -15.22 14.09
CA LEU A 148 2.55 -15.08 13.04
C LEU A 148 3.07 -14.14 11.94
N ILE A 149 2.73 -14.46 10.70
CA ILE A 149 2.99 -13.62 9.52
C ILE A 149 1.63 -13.20 8.97
N LEU A 150 1.43 -11.90 8.79
CA LEU A 150 0.25 -11.35 8.15
C LEU A 150 0.61 -10.90 6.74
N ALA A 151 -0.11 -11.39 5.75
CA ALA A 151 -0.02 -10.93 4.37
C ALA A 151 -1.22 -10.02 4.07
N ASN A 152 -1.00 -8.93 3.32
CA ASN A 152 -2.09 -7.98 3.06
C ASN A 152 -3.04 -8.40 1.92
N SER A 153 -2.80 -9.56 1.30
CA SER A 153 -3.68 -10.16 0.28
C SER A 153 -3.47 -11.66 0.20
N LYS A 154 -4.43 -12.37 -0.38
CA LYS A 154 -4.33 -13.80 -0.69
C LYS A 154 -3.15 -14.09 -1.62
N GLY A 155 -2.94 -13.26 -2.64
CA GLY A 155 -1.80 -13.40 -3.55
C GLY A 155 -0.44 -13.27 -2.85
N ASN A 156 -0.31 -12.37 -1.87
CA ASN A 156 0.91 -12.26 -1.07
C ASN A 156 1.09 -13.44 -0.10
N GLN A 157 0.00 -13.93 0.49
CA GLN A 157 0.04 -15.15 1.30
C GLN A 157 0.51 -16.36 0.48
N GLU A 158 -0.07 -16.57 -0.69
CA GLU A 158 0.31 -17.64 -1.61
C GLU A 158 1.78 -17.51 -2.07
N ASP A 159 2.25 -16.30 -2.33
CA ASP A 159 3.66 -16.05 -2.67
C ASP A 159 4.61 -16.48 -1.55
N LEU A 160 4.32 -16.10 -0.31
CA LEU A 160 5.13 -16.50 0.84
C LEU A 160 5.14 -18.01 1.06
N ILE A 161 4.01 -18.68 0.90
CA ILE A 161 3.90 -20.14 1.06
C ILE A 161 4.63 -20.86 -0.06
N ASN A 162 4.33 -20.53 -1.32
CA ASN A 162 4.78 -21.30 -2.48
C ASN A 162 6.24 -21.00 -2.86
N ASN A 163 6.70 -19.74 -2.72
CA ASN A 163 8.02 -19.33 -3.18
C ASN A 163 9.05 -19.22 -2.05
N PHE A 164 8.62 -19.07 -0.80
CA PHE A 164 9.53 -18.91 0.34
C PHE A 164 9.43 -20.03 1.39
N GLY A 165 8.50 -20.98 1.21
CA GLY A 165 8.36 -22.15 2.09
C GLY A 165 7.79 -21.82 3.47
N ILE A 166 7.03 -20.73 3.58
CA ILE A 166 6.33 -20.39 4.81
C ILE A 166 5.17 -21.38 5.03
N LYS A 167 5.04 -21.90 6.25
CA LYS A 167 3.95 -22.81 6.59
C LYS A 167 2.61 -22.08 6.58
N ALA A 168 1.60 -22.67 5.94
CA ALA A 168 0.28 -22.07 5.80
C ALA A 168 -0.38 -21.70 7.15
N ASN A 169 -0.17 -22.53 8.19
CA ASN A 169 -0.70 -22.25 9.54
C ASN A 169 -0.03 -21.05 10.24
N LYS A 170 1.09 -20.55 9.72
CA LYS A 170 1.80 -19.37 10.24
C LYS A 170 1.56 -18.11 9.41
N CYS A 171 0.84 -18.21 8.30
CA CYS A 171 0.60 -17.09 7.41
C CYS A 171 -0.90 -16.87 7.24
N GLN A 172 -1.39 -15.77 7.80
CA GLN A 172 -2.80 -15.35 7.73
C GLN A 172 -2.93 -14.09 6.87
N ILE A 173 -4.15 -13.77 6.48
CA ILE A 173 -4.44 -12.54 5.74
C ILE A 173 -4.89 -11.47 6.73
N LEU A 174 -4.37 -10.25 6.56
CA LEU A 174 -4.88 -9.03 7.16
C LEU A 174 -4.87 -7.95 6.08
N HIS A 175 -6.02 -7.63 5.55
CA HIS A 175 -6.15 -6.58 4.54
C HIS A 175 -5.78 -5.20 5.08
N ASN A 176 -5.47 -4.29 4.17
CA ASN A 176 -5.21 -2.90 4.51
C ASN A 176 -6.49 -2.23 5.00
N ALA A 177 -6.37 -1.45 6.07
CA ALA A 177 -7.49 -0.71 6.67
C ALA A 177 -7.65 0.67 6.04
N ILE A 178 -8.90 1.09 5.82
CA ILE A 178 -9.27 2.46 5.46
C ILE A 178 -10.27 3.02 6.49
N ASN A 179 -10.27 4.34 6.67
CA ASN A 179 -11.27 5.00 7.51
C ASN A 179 -12.36 5.58 6.63
N LEU A 180 -13.47 4.85 6.47
CA LEU A 180 -14.59 5.24 5.61
C LEU A 180 -15.20 6.58 5.99
N GLN A 181 -15.34 6.87 7.28
CA GLN A 181 -15.92 8.13 7.75
C GLN A 181 -15.02 9.30 7.35
N LYS A 182 -13.70 9.21 7.60
CA LYS A 182 -12.74 10.25 7.23
C LYS A 182 -12.68 10.46 5.72
N ILE A 183 -12.72 9.38 4.93
CA ILE A 183 -12.76 9.46 3.46
C ILE A 183 -14.02 10.20 3.01
N LYS A 184 -15.19 9.87 3.56
CA LYS A 184 -16.45 10.52 3.25
C LYS A 184 -16.43 12.02 3.56
N GLU A 185 -15.89 12.42 4.72
CA GLU A 185 -15.75 13.82 5.10
C GLU A 185 -14.84 14.58 4.11
N LEU A 186 -13.65 14.05 3.84
CA LEU A 186 -12.66 14.66 2.95
C LEU A 186 -13.09 14.69 1.49
N SER A 187 -13.93 13.76 1.05
CA SER A 187 -14.45 13.69 -0.31
C SER A 187 -15.39 14.86 -0.69
N GLN A 188 -15.91 15.57 0.30
CA GLN A 188 -16.82 16.70 0.10
C GLN A 188 -16.11 18.01 -0.29
N GLU A 189 -14.79 18.09 -0.10
CA GLU A 189 -14.04 19.29 -0.47
C GLU A 189 -14.14 19.61 -1.95
N SER A 190 -14.06 20.90 -2.29
CA SER A 190 -14.05 21.36 -3.67
C SER A 190 -12.72 21.02 -4.38
N ILE A 191 -12.77 20.93 -5.72
CA ILE A 191 -11.60 20.79 -6.58
C ILE A 191 -11.62 21.88 -7.63
N ASP A 192 -10.44 22.23 -8.13
CA ASP A 192 -10.25 23.13 -9.26
C ASP A 192 -9.88 22.32 -10.52
N VAL A 193 -10.83 21.51 -10.98
CA VAL A 193 -10.71 20.73 -12.22
C VAL A 193 -12.00 20.90 -13.01
N GLU A 194 -11.88 21.56 -14.16
CA GLU A 194 -13.01 21.81 -15.04
C GLU A 194 -13.28 20.63 -15.99
N GLY A 195 -14.57 20.33 -16.15
CA GLY A 195 -15.05 19.31 -17.09
C GLY A 195 -15.00 17.90 -16.53
N LYS A 196 -15.32 16.93 -17.38
CA LYS A 196 -15.29 15.51 -17.04
C LYS A 196 -13.87 14.97 -17.06
N PHE A 197 -13.50 14.17 -16.08
CA PHE A 197 -12.15 13.62 -16.03
C PHE A 197 -12.09 12.19 -15.52
N ILE A 198 -11.07 11.49 -15.96
CA ILE A 198 -10.60 10.18 -15.49
C ILE A 198 -9.47 10.46 -14.49
N LEU A 199 -9.46 9.76 -13.36
CA LEU A 199 -8.47 9.98 -12.32
C LEU A 199 -7.51 8.79 -12.19
N ASN A 200 -6.22 9.10 -12.07
CA ASN A 200 -5.20 8.16 -11.57
C ASN A 200 -4.50 8.78 -10.35
N VAL A 201 -4.19 8.00 -9.34
CA VAL A 201 -3.45 8.45 -8.15
C VAL A 201 -2.34 7.45 -7.84
N GLY A 202 -1.11 7.93 -7.77
CA GLY A 202 0.03 7.10 -7.41
C GLY A 202 1.38 7.78 -7.60
N ARG A 203 2.43 7.23 -6.96
CA ARG A 203 3.79 7.73 -7.16
C ARG A 203 4.20 7.61 -8.63
N LEU A 204 4.87 8.62 -9.14
CA LEU A 204 5.36 8.62 -10.53
C LEU A 204 6.63 7.76 -10.63
N ASP A 205 6.42 6.44 -10.54
CA ASP A 205 7.45 5.40 -10.66
C ASP A 205 7.07 4.34 -11.71
N ARG A 206 8.03 3.49 -12.07
CA ARG A 206 7.82 2.47 -13.12
C ARG A 206 6.77 1.43 -12.76
N GLY A 207 6.55 1.16 -11.48
CA GLY A 207 5.57 0.18 -11.01
C GLY A 207 4.12 0.60 -11.28
N LYS A 208 3.86 1.91 -11.27
CA LYS A 208 2.53 2.50 -11.52
C LYS A 208 2.18 2.63 -13.01
N ASN A 209 3.18 2.51 -13.91
CA ASN A 209 3.01 2.38 -15.35
C ASN A 209 2.23 3.53 -16.02
N HIS A 210 2.47 4.76 -15.55
CA HIS A 210 1.79 5.95 -16.08
C HIS A 210 2.05 6.18 -17.58
N SER A 211 3.22 5.79 -18.09
CA SER A 211 3.54 5.92 -19.51
C SER A 211 2.59 5.09 -20.37
N LEU A 212 2.29 3.83 -19.97
CA LEU A 212 1.32 2.98 -20.64
C LEU A 212 -0.08 3.59 -20.60
N LEU A 213 -0.47 4.16 -19.45
CA LEU A 213 -1.77 4.81 -19.28
C LEU A 213 -1.92 6.01 -20.23
N ILE A 214 -0.89 6.86 -20.31
CA ILE A 214 -0.90 8.04 -21.19
C ILE A 214 -0.94 7.62 -22.66
N GLN A 215 -0.19 6.58 -23.07
CA GLN A 215 -0.19 6.05 -24.42
C GLN A 215 -1.57 5.47 -24.80
N ALA A 216 -2.15 4.64 -23.96
CA ALA A 216 -3.50 4.12 -24.16
C ALA A 216 -4.56 5.23 -24.20
N PHE A 217 -4.45 6.24 -23.33
CA PHE A 217 -5.37 7.38 -23.29
C PHE A 217 -5.24 8.26 -24.55
N ALA A 218 -4.05 8.40 -25.14
CA ALA A 218 -3.84 9.16 -26.37
C ALA A 218 -4.70 8.67 -27.54
N ARG A 219 -5.04 7.38 -27.53
CA ARG A 219 -5.87 6.72 -28.56
C ARG A 219 -7.37 6.88 -28.32
N CYS A 220 -7.76 7.33 -27.12
CA CYS A 220 -9.17 7.49 -26.77
C CYS A 220 -9.74 8.80 -27.35
N GLU A 221 -10.75 8.69 -28.21
CA GLU A 221 -11.54 9.81 -28.73
C GLU A 221 -12.68 10.13 -27.73
N SER A 222 -12.36 10.78 -26.62
CA SER A 222 -13.35 11.16 -25.60
C SER A 222 -13.11 12.59 -25.14
N ASP A 223 -14.17 13.28 -24.68
CA ASP A 223 -14.10 14.63 -24.10
C ASP A 223 -13.53 14.62 -22.67
N TYR A 224 -13.13 13.46 -22.15
CA TYR A 224 -12.55 13.35 -20.82
C TYR A 224 -11.11 13.85 -20.78
N LYS A 225 -10.75 14.50 -19.68
CA LYS A 225 -9.36 14.76 -19.31
C LYS A 225 -8.82 13.59 -18.48
N LEU A 226 -7.54 13.35 -18.55
CA LEU A 226 -6.83 12.45 -17.64
C LEU A 226 -6.10 13.29 -16.58
N VAL A 227 -6.50 13.14 -15.33
CA VAL A 227 -5.86 13.79 -14.18
C VAL A 227 -5.04 12.75 -13.44
N ILE A 228 -3.76 13.06 -13.22
CA ILE A 228 -2.82 12.21 -12.51
C ILE A 228 -2.34 12.97 -11.27
N LEU A 229 -2.63 12.39 -10.08
CA LEU A 229 -2.14 12.89 -8.79
C LEU A 229 -0.96 12.05 -8.33
N GLY A 230 0.12 12.70 -7.98
CA GLY A 230 1.32 12.09 -7.41
C GLY A 230 2.61 12.76 -7.87
N GLU A 231 3.69 12.39 -7.20
CA GLU A 231 5.04 12.84 -7.48
C GLU A 231 5.98 11.65 -7.62
N GLY A 232 7.13 11.84 -8.27
CA GLY A 232 8.13 10.81 -8.37
C GLY A 232 9.18 11.07 -9.46
N ALA A 233 10.13 10.14 -9.55
CA ALA A 233 11.31 10.29 -10.41
C ALA A 233 10.97 10.37 -11.91
N LEU A 234 9.79 9.90 -12.33
CA LEU A 234 9.40 9.88 -13.74
C LEU A 234 8.66 11.15 -14.20
N GLN A 235 8.47 12.16 -13.34
CA GLN A 235 7.68 13.36 -13.67
C GLN A 235 8.15 14.04 -14.97
N ALA A 236 9.45 14.27 -15.13
CA ALA A 236 10.01 14.90 -16.33
C ALA A 236 9.82 14.04 -17.59
N GLU A 237 9.97 12.72 -17.47
CA GLU A 237 9.74 11.76 -18.55
C GLU A 237 8.27 11.77 -19.00
N LEU A 238 7.33 11.79 -18.05
CA LEU A 238 5.89 11.82 -18.34
C LEU A 238 5.45 13.15 -18.96
N LEU A 239 5.97 14.29 -18.50
CA LEU A 239 5.72 15.59 -19.15
C LEU A 239 6.23 15.61 -20.59
N SER A 240 7.41 15.05 -20.86
CA SER A 240 7.94 14.91 -22.21
C SER A 240 7.06 14.02 -23.09
N LEU A 241 6.54 12.92 -22.55
CA LEU A 241 5.63 12.03 -23.26
C LEU A 241 4.29 12.72 -23.59
N ILE A 242 3.72 13.45 -22.64
CA ILE A 242 2.48 14.25 -22.85
C ILE A 242 2.69 15.26 -23.99
N SER A 243 3.84 15.95 -24.01
CA SER A 243 4.16 16.89 -25.08
C SER A 243 4.36 16.22 -26.43
N LEU A 244 5.05 15.09 -26.46
CA LEU A 244 5.29 14.30 -27.68
C LEU A 244 3.99 13.81 -28.32
N LEU A 245 2.99 13.46 -27.49
CA LEU A 245 1.68 12.97 -27.93
C LEU A 245 0.65 14.09 -28.13
N HIS A 246 1.04 15.38 -27.99
CA HIS A 246 0.17 16.55 -28.11
C HIS A 246 -1.06 16.50 -27.17
N LEU A 247 -0.84 16.06 -25.90
CA LEU A 247 -1.90 15.87 -24.91
C LEU A 247 -1.95 16.95 -23.82
N GLN A 248 -1.27 18.10 -23.98
CA GLN A 248 -1.14 19.11 -22.93
C GLN A 248 -2.49 19.65 -22.43
N ASP A 249 -3.50 19.72 -23.30
CA ASP A 249 -4.84 20.18 -22.97
C ASP A 249 -5.74 19.07 -22.40
N ARG A 250 -5.31 17.80 -22.47
CA ARG A 250 -6.09 16.61 -22.07
C ARG A 250 -5.51 15.83 -20.91
N VAL A 251 -4.21 15.95 -20.61
CA VAL A 251 -3.53 15.23 -19.51
C VAL A 251 -2.87 16.21 -18.57
N SER A 252 -3.22 16.15 -17.28
CA SER A 252 -2.67 17.01 -16.24
C SER A 252 -1.97 16.21 -15.16
N LEU A 253 -0.70 16.55 -14.84
CA LEU A 253 0.01 16.07 -13.67
C LEU A 253 -0.11 17.15 -12.59
N LEU A 254 -0.97 16.92 -11.57
CA LEU A 254 -1.28 17.94 -10.55
C LEU A 254 -0.31 17.87 -9.33
N GLY A 255 0.64 16.93 -9.34
CA GLY A 255 1.51 16.74 -8.18
C GLY A 255 0.85 15.96 -7.04
N PHE A 256 1.46 16.01 -5.86
CA PHE A 256 0.92 15.36 -4.67
C PHE A 256 -0.18 16.19 -4.03
N ASP A 257 -1.32 15.55 -3.74
CA ASP A 257 -2.37 16.12 -2.89
C ASP A 257 -2.61 15.17 -1.70
N ALA A 258 -2.62 15.72 -0.50
CA ALA A 258 -2.87 14.96 0.73
C ALA A 258 -4.30 14.41 0.80
N ASN A 259 -5.24 15.06 0.09
CA ASN A 259 -6.65 14.66 -0.01
C ASN A 259 -7.03 14.26 -1.45
N PRO A 260 -6.68 13.06 -1.91
CA PRO A 260 -7.10 12.59 -3.23
C PRO A 260 -8.60 12.26 -3.31
N TYR A 261 -9.27 12.12 -2.17
CA TYR A 261 -10.67 11.70 -2.08
C TYR A 261 -11.63 12.70 -2.70
N LYS A 262 -11.33 14.00 -2.61
CA LYS A 262 -12.13 15.08 -3.25
C LYS A 262 -12.14 14.95 -4.77
N TYR A 263 -11.07 14.42 -5.39
CA TYR A 263 -11.02 14.12 -6.83
C TYR A 263 -11.70 12.78 -7.13
N MET A 264 -11.47 11.76 -6.30
CA MET A 264 -12.09 10.43 -6.47
C MET A 264 -13.61 10.53 -6.51
N SER A 265 -14.21 11.30 -5.61
CA SER A 265 -15.68 11.46 -5.54
C SER A 265 -16.30 12.18 -6.74
N LYS A 266 -15.50 12.88 -7.56
CA LYS A 266 -15.96 13.71 -8.68
C LYS A 266 -15.53 13.19 -10.04
N CYS A 267 -14.61 12.22 -10.12
CA CYS A 267 -14.19 11.66 -11.39
C CYS A 267 -15.28 10.78 -12.03
N GLU A 268 -15.25 10.67 -13.34
CA GLU A 268 -16.14 9.75 -14.06
C GLU A 268 -15.82 8.30 -13.70
N PHE A 269 -14.52 7.97 -13.68
CA PHE A 269 -14.01 6.71 -13.15
C PHE A 269 -12.53 6.84 -12.76
N PHE A 270 -12.09 5.93 -11.91
CA PHE A 270 -10.71 5.81 -11.49
C PHE A 270 -9.99 4.76 -12.36
N VAL A 271 -8.74 5.02 -12.77
CA VAL A 271 -7.93 4.07 -13.52
C VAL A 271 -6.63 3.73 -12.79
N CYS A 272 -6.30 2.45 -12.68
CA CYS A 272 -5.04 1.95 -12.15
C CYS A 272 -4.35 1.09 -13.21
N ALA A 273 -3.18 1.52 -13.70
CA ALA A 273 -2.39 0.83 -14.71
C ALA A 273 -1.18 0.07 -14.13
N SER A 274 -1.13 -0.13 -12.82
CA SER A 274 0.02 -0.70 -12.10
C SER A 274 0.43 -2.06 -12.66
N SER A 275 1.74 -2.27 -12.84
CA SER A 275 2.30 -3.55 -13.23
C SER A 275 2.30 -4.57 -12.10
N TYR A 276 2.43 -4.10 -10.87
CA TYR A 276 2.37 -4.91 -9.65
C TYR A 276 1.98 -4.04 -8.44
N GLU A 277 1.29 -4.65 -7.51
CA GLU A 277 0.95 -4.07 -6.19
C GLU A 277 1.04 -5.17 -5.13
N GLY A 278 1.00 -4.78 -3.86
CA GLY A 278 0.65 -5.70 -2.79
C GLY A 278 -0.88 -5.81 -2.69
N PHE A 279 -1.47 -5.00 -1.80
CA PHE A 279 -2.92 -4.73 -1.78
C PHE A 279 -3.10 -3.22 -1.85
N SER A 280 -3.64 -2.72 -2.95
CA SER A 280 -3.58 -1.30 -3.28
C SER A 280 -4.59 -0.47 -2.48
N ASN A 281 -4.09 0.36 -1.54
CA ASN A 281 -4.95 1.25 -0.75
C ASN A 281 -5.77 2.19 -1.63
N VAL A 282 -5.15 2.74 -2.68
CA VAL A 282 -5.81 3.71 -3.55
C VAL A 282 -7.03 3.13 -4.28
N LEU A 283 -7.03 1.82 -4.56
CA LEU A 283 -8.19 1.14 -5.15
C LEU A 283 -9.33 1.00 -4.15
N ILE A 284 -9.03 0.66 -2.89
CA ILE A 284 -10.04 0.59 -1.83
C ILE A 284 -10.58 1.99 -1.53
N GLU A 285 -9.71 3.00 -1.53
CA GLU A 285 -10.08 4.40 -1.34
C GLU A 285 -10.97 4.93 -2.48
N ALA A 286 -10.69 4.54 -3.72
CA ALA A 286 -11.54 4.86 -4.86
C ALA A 286 -12.94 4.22 -4.72
N LEU A 287 -13.01 2.95 -4.31
CA LEU A 287 -14.28 2.29 -4.01
C LEU A 287 -15.03 2.97 -2.85
N ALA A 288 -14.33 3.44 -1.81
CA ALA A 288 -14.91 4.17 -0.69
C ALA A 288 -15.48 5.55 -1.09
N CYS A 289 -15.02 6.11 -2.22
CA CYS A 289 -15.55 7.32 -2.84
C CYS A 289 -16.60 7.02 -3.93
N ASP A 290 -17.17 5.83 -3.95
CA ASP A 290 -18.15 5.37 -4.93
C ASP A 290 -17.66 5.46 -6.39
N CYS A 291 -16.34 5.33 -6.64
CA CYS A 291 -15.80 5.35 -8.00
C CYS A 291 -16.11 4.04 -8.72
N ALA A 292 -16.44 4.16 -10.01
CA ALA A 292 -16.22 3.07 -10.95
C ALA A 292 -14.72 2.92 -11.21
N VAL A 293 -14.20 1.70 -11.24
CA VAL A 293 -12.76 1.45 -11.33
C VAL A 293 -12.41 0.62 -12.56
N LEU A 294 -11.42 1.06 -13.33
CA LEU A 294 -10.68 0.29 -14.31
C LEU A 294 -9.31 -0.05 -13.73
N CYS A 295 -8.93 -1.31 -13.69
CA CYS A 295 -7.68 -1.74 -13.08
C CYS A 295 -6.98 -2.81 -13.91
N THR A 296 -5.66 -2.76 -13.99
CA THR A 296 -4.87 -3.88 -14.50
C THR A 296 -4.92 -5.06 -13.53
N GLU A 297 -5.11 -6.29 -14.02
CA GLU A 297 -5.16 -7.52 -13.23
C GLU A 297 -3.75 -7.93 -12.75
N HIS A 298 -3.17 -7.14 -11.85
CA HIS A 298 -1.90 -7.51 -11.22
C HIS A 298 -2.10 -8.66 -10.22
N LYS A 299 -1.06 -9.51 -10.05
CA LYS A 299 -1.14 -10.80 -9.34
C LYS A 299 -1.64 -10.75 -7.91
N SER A 300 -1.44 -9.63 -7.21
CA SER A 300 -1.76 -9.52 -5.80
C SER A 300 -2.85 -8.48 -5.59
N GLY A 301 -4.01 -8.89 -5.15
CA GLY A 301 -5.08 -8.03 -4.68
C GLY A 301 -6.06 -7.52 -5.73
N ALA A 302 -5.70 -7.30 -7.01
CA ALA A 302 -6.66 -6.78 -7.99
C ALA A 302 -7.87 -7.73 -8.18
N LYS A 303 -7.61 -8.98 -8.50
CA LYS A 303 -8.67 -9.99 -8.65
C LYS A 303 -9.41 -10.26 -7.33
N GLU A 304 -8.69 -10.23 -6.21
CA GLU A 304 -9.28 -10.37 -4.89
C GLU A 304 -10.22 -9.20 -4.56
N LEU A 305 -9.87 -7.98 -4.99
CA LEU A 305 -10.66 -6.77 -4.73
C LEU A 305 -11.88 -6.65 -5.64
N PHE A 306 -11.72 -6.99 -6.93
CA PHE A 306 -12.75 -6.75 -7.95
C PHE A 306 -13.53 -8.00 -8.36
N GLY A 307 -13.12 -9.20 -7.92
CA GLY A 307 -13.70 -10.45 -8.38
C GLY A 307 -13.48 -10.67 -9.88
N ASP A 308 -14.40 -11.35 -10.52
CA ASP A 308 -14.44 -11.50 -11.98
C ASP A 308 -15.33 -10.36 -12.55
N ASP A 309 -14.80 -9.13 -12.55
CA ASP A 309 -15.47 -7.89 -13.00
C ASP A 309 -16.79 -7.56 -12.24
N GLU A 310 -16.86 -7.96 -10.97
CA GLU A 310 -18.05 -7.67 -10.17
C GLU A 310 -18.09 -6.24 -9.63
N PHE A 311 -16.91 -5.74 -9.19
CA PHE A 311 -16.77 -4.43 -8.52
C PHE A 311 -15.96 -3.42 -9.33
N GLY A 312 -15.46 -3.79 -10.50
CA GLY A 312 -14.67 -2.95 -11.40
C GLY A 312 -14.25 -3.75 -12.64
N LEU A 313 -13.77 -3.09 -13.67
CA LEU A 313 -13.31 -3.71 -14.90
C LEU A 313 -11.82 -4.06 -14.78
N LEU A 314 -11.47 -5.33 -14.97
CA LEU A 314 -10.10 -5.80 -14.98
C LEU A 314 -9.58 -5.94 -16.42
N VAL A 315 -8.34 -5.50 -16.66
CA VAL A 315 -7.66 -5.65 -17.94
C VAL A 315 -6.26 -6.22 -17.75
N LYS A 316 -5.71 -6.82 -18.78
CA LYS A 316 -4.40 -7.47 -18.72
C LYS A 316 -3.27 -6.49 -18.41
N VAL A 317 -2.35 -6.90 -17.52
CA VAL A 317 -1.18 -6.13 -17.10
C VAL A 317 -0.19 -5.93 -18.27
N ASN A 318 0.39 -4.72 -18.36
CA ASN A 318 1.40 -4.35 -19.36
C ASN A 318 0.93 -4.58 -20.81
N ASP A 319 -0.35 -4.46 -21.05
CA ASP A 319 -0.98 -4.60 -22.34
C ASP A 319 -1.69 -3.28 -22.69
N GLU A 320 -1.10 -2.53 -23.63
CA GLU A 320 -1.62 -1.22 -24.04
C GLU A 320 -2.98 -1.33 -24.71
N GLU A 321 -3.16 -2.38 -25.56
CA GLU A 321 -4.43 -2.60 -26.25
C GLU A 321 -5.56 -2.91 -25.27
N ALA A 322 -5.30 -3.81 -24.30
CA ALA A 322 -6.28 -4.15 -23.28
C ALA A 322 -6.64 -2.92 -22.41
N LEU A 323 -5.66 -2.06 -22.10
CA LEU A 323 -5.91 -0.83 -21.33
C LEU A 323 -6.69 0.20 -22.17
N PHE A 324 -6.37 0.35 -23.46
CA PHE A 324 -7.11 1.22 -24.36
C PHE A 324 -8.58 0.77 -24.51
N GLU A 325 -8.84 -0.50 -24.76
CA GLU A 325 -10.20 -1.03 -24.85
C GLU A 325 -10.98 -0.89 -23.52
N GLY A 326 -10.30 -1.07 -22.39
CA GLY A 326 -10.87 -0.80 -21.07
C GLY A 326 -11.24 0.66 -20.87
N LEU A 327 -10.36 1.60 -21.23
CA LEU A 327 -10.62 3.05 -21.18
C LEU A 327 -11.81 3.42 -22.08
N LYS A 328 -11.83 2.92 -23.30
CA LYS A 328 -12.92 3.12 -24.26
C LYS A 328 -14.25 2.59 -23.69
N THR A 329 -14.28 1.33 -23.25
CA THR A 329 -15.46 0.71 -22.64
C THR A 329 -15.99 1.54 -21.46
N MET A 330 -15.10 1.96 -20.55
CA MET A 330 -15.49 2.77 -19.40
C MET A 330 -15.93 4.17 -19.79
N SER A 331 -15.38 4.75 -20.86
CA SER A 331 -15.78 6.09 -21.35
C SER A 331 -17.16 6.07 -22.00
N GLU A 332 -17.45 5.08 -22.82
CA GLU A 332 -18.67 4.98 -23.62
C GLU A 332 -19.87 4.40 -22.84
N ASN A 333 -19.62 3.52 -21.84
CA ASN A 333 -20.67 2.78 -21.14
C ASN A 333 -21.00 3.36 -19.75
N ALA A 334 -21.84 4.39 -19.72
CA ALA A 334 -22.32 5.00 -18.48
C ALA A 334 -23.07 4.02 -17.57
N ASN A 335 -23.82 3.07 -18.14
CA ASN A 335 -24.57 2.07 -17.37
C ASN A 335 -23.60 1.12 -16.63
N LEU A 336 -22.50 0.73 -17.25
CA LEU A 336 -21.46 -0.09 -16.62
C LEU A 336 -20.82 0.66 -15.44
N ARG A 337 -20.44 1.93 -15.65
CA ARG A 337 -19.91 2.77 -14.56
C ARG A 337 -20.89 2.86 -13.40
N GLN A 338 -22.18 3.09 -13.70
CA GLN A 338 -23.21 3.18 -12.67
C GLN A 338 -23.38 1.86 -11.89
N LYS A 339 -23.33 0.72 -12.57
CA LYS A 339 -23.35 -0.61 -11.93
C LYS A 339 -22.19 -0.78 -10.94
N PHE A 340 -20.97 -0.36 -11.33
CA PHE A 340 -19.82 -0.43 -10.44
C PHE A 340 -19.94 0.54 -9.25
N LYS A 341 -20.34 1.79 -9.49
CA LYS A 341 -20.56 2.79 -8.44
C LYS A 341 -21.53 2.30 -7.36
N GLN A 342 -22.63 1.65 -7.75
CA GLN A 342 -23.62 1.13 -6.82
C GLN A 342 -23.07 0.04 -5.86
N LYS A 343 -22.08 -0.71 -6.29
CA LYS A 343 -21.46 -1.79 -5.51
C LYS A 343 -20.19 -1.37 -4.77
N ALA A 344 -19.60 -0.23 -5.14
CA ALA A 344 -18.29 0.20 -4.68
C ALA A 344 -18.21 0.34 -3.16
N HIS A 345 -19.19 1.04 -2.56
CA HIS A 345 -19.22 1.27 -1.11
C HIS A 345 -19.38 -0.04 -0.32
N LEU A 346 -20.23 -0.96 -0.80
CA LEU A 346 -20.38 -2.27 -0.16
C LEU A 346 -19.03 -3.00 -0.11
N ARG A 347 -18.31 -3.01 -1.22
CA ARG A 347 -16.99 -3.65 -1.28
C ARG A 347 -15.97 -2.95 -0.38
N ALA A 348 -15.91 -1.62 -0.39
CA ALA A 348 -15.04 -0.83 0.47
C ALA A 348 -15.28 -1.09 1.96
N SER A 349 -16.54 -1.32 2.37
CA SER A 349 -16.91 -1.56 3.76
C SER A 349 -16.30 -2.83 4.38
N GLU A 350 -15.84 -3.74 3.55
CA GLU A 350 -15.12 -4.93 4.01
C GLU A 350 -13.73 -4.59 4.57
N PHE A 351 -13.18 -3.45 4.19
CA PHE A 351 -11.86 -2.95 4.58
C PHE A 351 -11.91 -1.80 5.59
N ASP A 352 -13.08 -1.55 6.17
CA ASP A 352 -13.22 -0.51 7.19
C ASP A 352 -12.32 -0.77 8.38
N VAL A 353 -11.72 0.30 8.91
CA VAL A 353 -10.75 0.24 10.00
C VAL A 353 -11.28 -0.46 11.25
N VAL A 354 -12.57 -0.36 11.55
CA VAL A 354 -13.16 -1.02 12.72
C VAL A 354 -13.12 -2.53 12.56
N LYS A 355 -13.43 -3.04 11.36
CA LYS A 355 -13.39 -4.47 11.03
C LYS A 355 -11.97 -5.01 11.02
N ILE A 356 -11.06 -4.35 10.29
CA ILE A 356 -9.66 -4.79 10.18
C ILE A 356 -8.94 -4.69 11.53
N ALA A 357 -9.21 -3.65 12.32
CA ALA A 357 -8.64 -3.54 13.68
C ALA A 357 -9.12 -4.66 14.59
N LYS A 358 -10.39 -5.10 14.47
CA LYS A 358 -10.90 -6.24 15.23
C LYS A 358 -10.16 -7.53 14.87
N GLU A 359 -9.98 -7.80 13.58
CA GLU A 359 -9.20 -8.96 13.10
C GLU A 359 -7.76 -8.92 13.62
N LEU A 360 -7.10 -7.74 13.53
CA LEU A 360 -5.75 -7.57 14.06
C LEU A 360 -5.69 -7.78 15.58
N LEU A 361 -6.67 -7.27 16.32
CA LEU A 361 -6.76 -7.46 17.77
C LEU A 361 -6.88 -8.94 18.15
N ASP A 362 -7.64 -9.72 17.38
CA ASP A 362 -7.77 -11.16 17.60
C ASP A 362 -6.41 -11.84 17.34
N TYR A 363 -5.71 -11.55 16.24
CA TYR A 363 -4.35 -12.04 15.98
C TYR A 363 -3.32 -11.61 17.04
N ILE A 364 -3.45 -10.42 17.62
CA ILE A 364 -2.53 -9.96 18.67
C ILE A 364 -2.81 -10.68 20.00
N ARG A 365 -4.05 -11.04 20.32
CA ARG A 365 -4.43 -11.68 21.60
C ARG A 365 -4.01 -13.14 21.68
N ASP A 366 -4.21 -13.87 20.59
CA ASP A 366 -3.83 -15.29 20.46
C ASP A 366 -2.33 -15.52 20.55
#